data_1d6b3c41ac0fa6a72f8279f5e92498fe
#
_entry.id   1d6b3c41ac0fa6a72f8279f5e92498fe
#
_cell.length_a   1.000
_cell.length_b   1.000
_cell.length_c   1.000
_cell.angle_alpha   90.00
_cell.angle_beta   90.00
_cell.angle_gamma   90.00
#
_symmetry.space_group_name_H-M   'P 1'
#
loop_
_entity.id
_entity.type
_entity.pdbx_description
1 polymer ?
#
loop_
_entity_poly.entity_id
_entity_poly.type
_entity_poly.pdbx_seq_one_letter_code
_entity_poly.pdbx_strand_id
1 'polypeptide(L)'
;KTLGPLGYSVNNVKIDTPEIQADDVTDVAKYSAKWASEELKCDVLKNDTGLFVEGLKGFPGVYTHYASDTIGEDGLLKLMEGMKNRKAYFKECLAYCEYGKEPVVFEGITKGTIDTKKSGIYGWSWDFIFIPEGETKTLGTFPDDERFDFWSSDAYKRLAEYLDSKNK
;
A
#
# COMPACT_ATOMS: atom_id res chain seq x y z
N LYS A 1 14.08 7.81 4.19
CA LYS A 1 15.18 7.08 4.87
C LYS A 1 15.96 6.18 3.89
N THR A 2 15.29 5.40 3.02
CA THR A 2 15.93 4.38 2.16
C THR A 2 16.71 4.96 0.99
N LEU A 3 16.24 6.03 0.36
CA LEU A 3 16.82 6.61 -0.87
C LEU A 3 17.87 7.69 -0.60
N GLY A 4 17.80 8.38 0.52
CA GLY A 4 18.77 9.43 0.90
C GLY A 4 20.24 8.96 0.91
N PRO A 5 20.57 7.80 1.52
CA PRO A 5 21.93 7.25 1.50
C PRO A 5 22.49 6.96 0.10
N LEU A 6 21.60 6.79 -0.89
CA LEU A 6 21.95 6.58 -2.30
C LEU A 6 22.10 7.90 -3.09
N GLY A 7 22.02 9.04 -2.42
CA GLY A 7 22.15 10.37 -3.04
C GLY A 7 20.87 10.92 -3.68
N TYR A 8 19.72 10.24 -3.51
CA TYR A 8 18.45 10.73 -4.03
C TYR A 8 17.78 11.70 -3.06
N SER A 9 17.33 12.84 -3.58
CA SER A 9 16.42 13.76 -2.90
C SER A 9 14.99 13.50 -3.37
N VAL A 10 14.10 13.23 -2.43
CA VAL A 10 12.68 12.96 -2.72
C VAL A 10 11.84 14.12 -2.22
N ASN A 11 11.18 14.80 -3.14
CA ASN A 11 10.24 15.88 -2.85
C ASN A 11 8.81 15.36 -2.94
N ASN A 12 8.00 15.61 -1.92
CA ASN A 12 6.59 15.29 -1.96
C ASN A 12 5.84 16.36 -2.77
N VAL A 13 5.20 15.94 -3.85
CA VAL A 13 4.43 16.83 -4.73
C VAL A 13 2.98 16.37 -4.71
N LYS A 14 2.08 17.28 -4.36
CA LYS A 14 0.65 17.04 -4.46
C LYS A 14 0.20 17.33 -5.89
N ILE A 15 -0.18 16.27 -6.61
CA ILE A 15 -0.72 16.34 -7.96
C ILE A 15 -1.96 15.46 -8.06
N ASP A 16 -2.97 15.93 -8.75
CA ASP A 16 -4.23 15.24 -8.94
C ASP A 16 -4.10 14.24 -10.09
N THR A 17 -3.66 13.03 -9.76
CA THR A 17 -3.48 11.96 -10.76
C THR A 17 -4.82 11.33 -11.10
N PRO A 18 -5.14 11.10 -12.40
CA PRO A 18 -6.35 10.34 -12.76
C PRO A 18 -6.33 8.95 -12.16
N GLU A 19 -7.41 8.57 -11.51
CA GLU A 19 -7.60 7.21 -11.01
C GLU A 19 -8.23 6.34 -12.11
N ILE A 20 -7.53 5.29 -12.49
CA ILE A 20 -8.07 4.29 -13.43
C ILE A 20 -8.75 3.15 -12.67
N GLN A 21 -9.73 2.53 -13.32
CA GLN A 21 -10.25 1.25 -12.84
C GLN A 21 -9.32 0.13 -13.32
N ALA A 22 -8.86 -0.68 -12.39
CA ALA A 22 -7.98 -1.81 -12.65
C ALA A 22 -8.26 -2.95 -11.65
N ASP A 23 -7.78 -4.14 -11.95
CA ASP A 23 -7.91 -5.31 -11.06
C ASP A 23 -6.73 -5.41 -10.08
N ASP A 24 -5.62 -4.73 -10.34
CA ASP A 24 -4.40 -4.78 -9.54
C ASP A 24 -3.85 -3.38 -9.25
N VAL A 25 -3.40 -3.14 -8.00
CA VAL A 25 -2.76 -1.89 -7.57
C VAL A 25 -1.49 -1.58 -8.37
N THR A 26 -0.84 -2.60 -8.93
CA THR A 26 0.32 -2.45 -9.81
C THR A 26 0.00 -1.64 -11.06
N ASP A 27 -1.16 -1.91 -11.68
CA ASP A 27 -1.58 -1.20 -12.90
C ASP A 27 -1.96 0.24 -12.59
N VAL A 28 -2.63 0.46 -11.45
CA VAL A 28 -2.95 1.81 -10.96
C VAL A 28 -1.67 2.61 -10.69
N ALA A 29 -0.72 2.03 -9.98
CA ALA A 29 0.55 2.67 -9.65
C ALA A 29 1.38 3.00 -10.90
N LYS A 30 1.47 2.06 -11.88
CA LYS A 30 2.15 2.29 -13.16
C LYS A 30 1.55 3.45 -13.94
N TYR A 31 0.23 3.43 -14.11
CA TYR A 31 -0.46 4.48 -14.83
C TYR A 31 -0.24 5.84 -14.18
N SER A 32 -0.44 5.92 -12.88
CA SER A 32 -0.28 7.16 -12.10
C SER A 32 1.15 7.69 -12.15
N ALA A 33 2.16 6.80 -12.04
CA ALA A 33 3.57 7.19 -12.12
C ALA A 33 3.93 7.70 -13.53
N LYS A 34 3.47 7.03 -14.58
CA LYS A 34 3.71 7.44 -15.97
C LYS A 34 3.10 8.81 -16.25
N TRP A 35 1.82 8.95 -15.93
CA TRP A 35 1.10 10.20 -16.12
C TRP A 35 1.75 11.37 -15.35
N ALA A 36 2.06 11.17 -14.07
CA ALA A 36 2.68 12.20 -13.25
C ALA A 36 4.09 12.57 -13.73
N SER A 37 4.87 11.60 -14.23
CA SER A 37 6.20 11.85 -14.80
C SER A 37 6.12 12.72 -16.06
N GLU A 38 5.12 12.51 -16.91
CA GLU A 38 4.90 13.30 -18.12
C GLU A 38 4.42 14.72 -17.79
N GLU A 39 3.51 14.89 -16.84
CA GLU A 39 3.02 16.20 -16.40
C GLU A 39 4.11 17.03 -15.70
N LEU A 40 4.87 16.42 -14.81
CA LEU A 40 5.91 17.10 -14.03
C LEU A 40 7.25 17.22 -14.79
N LYS A 41 7.43 16.48 -15.89
CA LYS A 41 8.66 16.40 -16.69
C LYS A 41 9.90 16.04 -15.83
N CYS A 42 9.71 15.13 -14.91
CA CYS A 42 10.78 14.63 -14.02
C CYS A 42 10.53 13.17 -13.64
N ASP A 43 11.52 12.57 -12.99
CA ASP A 43 11.38 11.24 -12.42
C ASP A 43 10.39 11.25 -11.26
N VAL A 44 9.51 10.25 -11.21
CA VAL A 44 8.44 10.15 -10.22
C VAL A 44 8.49 8.78 -9.53
N LEU A 45 8.27 8.80 -8.24
CA LEU A 45 7.95 7.62 -7.43
C LEU A 45 6.52 7.74 -6.93
N LYS A 46 5.69 6.79 -7.33
CA LYS A 46 4.31 6.67 -6.86
C LYS A 46 4.20 5.44 -5.96
N ASN A 47 3.55 5.62 -4.82
CA ASN A 47 3.15 4.52 -3.94
C ASN A 47 1.63 4.34 -4.06
N ASP A 48 1.21 3.08 -4.20
CA ASP A 48 -0.19 2.68 -4.10
C ASP A 48 -0.30 1.43 -3.23
N THR A 49 -1.39 1.31 -2.46
CA THR A 49 -1.56 0.21 -1.50
C THR A 49 -3.01 -0.24 -1.48
N GLY A 50 -3.21 -1.56 -1.57
CA GLY A 50 -4.53 -2.18 -1.47
C GLY A 50 -4.58 -3.20 -0.34
N LEU A 51 -5.74 -3.26 0.35
CA LEU A 51 -6.10 -4.33 1.27
C LEU A 51 -6.85 -5.41 0.51
N PHE A 52 -6.38 -6.64 0.56
CA PHE A 52 -7.00 -7.79 -0.09
C PHE A 52 -7.45 -8.80 0.96
N VAL A 53 -8.76 -9.07 1.02
CA VAL A 53 -9.36 -10.03 1.96
C VAL A 53 -9.75 -11.30 1.22
N GLU A 54 -9.13 -12.43 1.54
CA GLU A 54 -9.32 -13.69 0.81
C GLU A 54 -10.79 -14.17 0.84
N GLY A 55 -11.44 -14.10 2.02
CA GLY A 55 -12.85 -14.47 2.17
C GLY A 55 -13.80 -13.66 1.30
N LEU A 56 -13.41 -12.44 0.93
CA LEU A 56 -14.16 -11.55 0.05
C LEU A 56 -13.63 -11.53 -1.40
N LYS A 57 -12.88 -12.57 -1.79
CA LYS A 57 -12.28 -12.71 -3.14
C LYS A 57 -11.39 -11.52 -3.54
N GLY A 58 -10.69 -10.95 -2.57
CA GLY A 58 -9.79 -9.84 -2.77
C GLY A 58 -10.40 -8.44 -2.56
N PHE A 59 -11.72 -8.33 -2.33
CA PHE A 59 -12.30 -7.02 -1.97
C PHE A 59 -11.71 -6.53 -0.62
N PRO A 60 -11.43 -5.23 -0.44
CA PRO A 60 -11.63 -4.11 -1.36
C PRO A 60 -10.58 -3.97 -2.48
N GLY A 61 -9.37 -4.56 -2.36
CA GLY A 61 -8.35 -4.56 -3.40
C GLY A 61 -7.93 -3.14 -3.80
N VAL A 62 -8.00 -2.83 -5.09
CA VAL A 62 -7.67 -1.49 -5.63
C VAL A 62 -8.59 -0.39 -5.11
N TYR A 63 -9.79 -0.74 -4.65
CA TYR A 63 -10.78 0.20 -4.08
C TYR A 63 -10.63 0.41 -2.57
N THR A 64 -9.49 0.08 -1.99
CA THR A 64 -9.23 0.14 -0.55
C THR A 64 -9.54 1.50 0.06
N HIS A 65 -9.12 2.59 -0.58
CA HIS A 65 -9.40 3.95 -0.12
C HIS A 65 -10.89 4.28 -0.24
N TYR A 66 -11.50 4.00 -1.39
CA TYR A 66 -12.93 4.22 -1.61
C TYR A 66 -13.80 3.43 -0.63
N ALA A 67 -13.45 2.17 -0.37
CA ALA A 67 -14.15 1.33 0.60
C ALA A 67 -14.00 1.87 2.04
N SER A 68 -12.82 2.40 2.39
CA SER A 68 -12.62 3.08 3.69
C SER A 68 -13.57 4.27 3.85
N ASP A 69 -13.70 5.10 2.83
CA ASP A 69 -14.50 6.32 2.88
C ASP A 69 -16.03 6.07 2.80
N THR A 70 -16.44 4.91 2.30
CA THR A 70 -17.84 4.57 2.07
C THR A 70 -18.42 3.63 3.13
N ILE A 71 -17.93 2.39 3.18
CA ILE A 71 -18.41 1.37 4.12
C ILE A 71 -17.61 1.32 5.43
N GLY A 72 -16.35 1.74 5.40
CA GLY A 72 -15.44 1.71 6.53
C GLY A 72 -15.19 0.32 7.11
N GLU A 73 -14.59 0.30 8.29
CA GLU A 73 -14.28 -0.94 9.01
C GLU A 73 -15.57 -1.68 9.40
N ASP A 74 -16.60 -0.95 9.83
CA ASP A 74 -17.87 -1.55 10.26
C ASP A 74 -18.57 -2.26 9.10
N GLY A 75 -18.54 -1.67 7.92
CA GLY A 75 -19.09 -2.29 6.71
C GLY A 75 -18.31 -3.54 6.30
N LEU A 76 -16.98 -3.49 6.35
CA LEU A 76 -16.16 -4.66 6.04
C LEU A 76 -16.39 -5.79 7.06
N LEU A 77 -16.43 -5.48 8.34
CA LEU A 77 -16.72 -6.46 9.40
C LEU A 77 -18.09 -7.12 9.19
N LYS A 78 -19.09 -6.32 8.81
CA LYS A 78 -20.44 -6.83 8.52
C LYS A 78 -20.46 -7.75 7.29
N LEU A 79 -19.72 -7.42 6.22
CA LEU A 79 -19.57 -8.30 5.05
C LEU A 79 -18.91 -9.63 5.42
N MET A 80 -18.10 -9.65 6.48
CA MET A 80 -17.36 -10.82 6.93
C MET A 80 -18.07 -11.59 8.06
N GLU A 81 -19.30 -11.24 8.44
CA GLU A 81 -20.06 -11.99 9.43
C GLU A 81 -20.23 -13.46 9.01
N GLY A 82 -19.92 -14.37 9.94
CA GLY A 82 -20.00 -15.81 9.70
C GLY A 82 -18.87 -16.40 8.82
N MET A 83 -17.99 -15.58 8.25
CA MET A 83 -16.88 -16.07 7.45
C MET A 83 -15.77 -16.66 8.33
N LYS A 84 -15.34 -17.89 7.97
CA LYS A 84 -14.22 -18.57 8.63
C LYS A 84 -12.87 -18.12 8.08
N ASN A 85 -12.77 -17.87 6.77
CA ASN A 85 -11.53 -17.38 6.16
C ASN A 85 -11.46 -15.86 6.32
N ARG A 86 -10.65 -15.43 7.26
CA ARG A 86 -10.40 -14.01 7.56
C ARG A 86 -9.01 -13.56 7.15
N LYS A 87 -8.27 -14.39 6.40
CA LYS A 87 -6.94 -14.04 5.90
C LYS A 87 -7.02 -12.82 5.01
N ALA A 88 -6.06 -11.94 5.16
CA ALA A 88 -5.94 -10.73 4.39
C ALA A 88 -4.47 -10.35 4.23
N TYR A 89 -4.19 -9.50 3.28
CA TYR A 89 -2.87 -8.90 3.12
C TYR A 89 -2.99 -7.49 2.54
N PHE A 90 -2.05 -6.65 2.92
CA PHE A 90 -1.79 -5.43 2.19
C PHE A 90 -0.77 -5.71 1.10
N LYS A 91 -1.05 -5.23 -0.10
CA LYS A 91 -0.11 -5.19 -1.21
C LYS A 91 0.27 -3.74 -1.46
N GLU A 92 1.53 -3.42 -1.20
CA GLU A 92 2.13 -2.13 -1.53
C GLU A 92 2.82 -2.24 -2.89
N CYS A 93 2.64 -1.24 -3.73
CA CYS A 93 3.30 -1.12 -5.02
C CYS A 93 4.00 0.23 -5.12
N LEU A 94 5.32 0.22 -5.31
CA LEU A 94 6.13 1.38 -5.66
C LEU A 94 6.36 1.38 -7.16
N ALA A 95 5.84 2.36 -7.88
CA ALA A 95 6.09 2.57 -9.29
C ALA A 95 7.07 3.73 -9.48
N TYR A 96 8.27 3.42 -9.96
CA TYR A 96 9.27 4.41 -10.33
C TYR A 96 9.26 4.63 -11.83
N CYS A 97 9.07 5.86 -12.27
CA CYS A 97 9.04 6.27 -13.67
C CYS A 97 10.10 7.35 -13.92
N GLU A 98 11.12 7.03 -14.68
CA GLU A 98 12.00 8.04 -15.24
C GLU A 98 11.25 8.80 -16.34
N TYR A 99 11.46 10.12 -16.40
CA TYR A 99 10.83 10.94 -17.43
C TYR A 99 11.15 10.41 -18.86
N GLY A 100 10.11 10.19 -19.62
CA GLY A 100 10.20 9.64 -20.97
C GLY A 100 10.42 8.13 -21.08
N LYS A 101 10.41 7.39 -19.96
CA LYS A 101 10.52 5.93 -19.93
C LYS A 101 9.27 5.24 -19.38
N GLU A 102 9.24 3.92 -19.48
CA GLU A 102 8.19 3.11 -18.87
C GLU A 102 8.46 2.88 -17.38
N PRO A 103 7.39 2.86 -16.54
CA PRO A 103 7.52 2.63 -15.10
C PRO A 103 8.05 1.24 -14.78
N VAL A 104 8.91 1.16 -13.77
CA VAL A 104 9.34 -0.09 -13.12
C VAL A 104 8.65 -0.17 -11.76
N VAL A 105 8.16 -1.37 -11.39
CA VAL A 105 7.40 -1.56 -10.16
C VAL A 105 8.08 -2.51 -9.21
N PHE A 106 7.89 -2.25 -7.92
CA PHE A 106 8.40 -3.04 -6.81
C PHE A 106 7.27 -3.26 -5.82
N GLU A 107 7.03 -4.51 -5.45
CA GLU A 107 5.91 -4.91 -4.61
C GLU A 107 6.38 -5.38 -3.25
N GLY A 108 5.60 -5.06 -2.22
CA GLY A 108 5.72 -5.56 -0.87
C GLY A 108 4.39 -6.13 -0.40
N ILE A 109 4.43 -7.24 0.35
CA ILE A 109 3.24 -7.89 0.90
C ILE A 109 3.35 -7.93 2.41
N THR A 110 2.35 -7.38 3.09
CA THR A 110 2.17 -7.50 4.54
C THR A 110 0.98 -8.40 4.82
N LYS A 111 1.24 -9.61 5.27
CA LYS A 111 0.20 -10.62 5.55
C LYS A 111 -0.42 -10.43 6.92
N GLY A 112 -1.65 -10.89 7.07
CA GLY A 112 -2.37 -10.85 8.33
C GLY A 112 -3.78 -11.43 8.23
N THR A 113 -4.62 -11.01 9.16
CA THR A 113 -6.03 -11.41 9.23
C THR A 113 -6.90 -10.23 9.64
N ILE A 114 -8.17 -10.27 9.27
CA ILE A 114 -9.16 -9.29 9.74
C ILE A 114 -9.77 -9.77 11.06
N ASP A 115 -9.73 -8.96 12.10
CA ASP A 115 -10.38 -9.23 13.38
C ASP A 115 -11.91 -9.25 13.23
N THR A 116 -12.61 -9.74 14.26
CA THR A 116 -14.08 -9.74 14.32
C THR A 116 -14.65 -8.43 14.85
N LYS A 117 -13.82 -7.56 15.40
CA LYS A 117 -14.20 -6.26 15.99
C LYS A 117 -13.07 -5.25 15.81
N LYS A 118 -13.41 -3.98 15.91
CA LYS A 118 -12.42 -2.90 15.96
C LYS A 118 -11.69 -2.88 17.30
N SER A 119 -10.39 -2.60 17.27
CA SER A 119 -9.60 -2.36 18.48
C SER A 119 -8.43 -1.40 18.23
N GLY A 120 -7.97 -0.74 19.29
CA GLY A 120 -6.88 0.24 19.24
C GLY A 120 -7.33 1.68 19.14
N ILE A 121 -6.34 2.57 19.23
CA ILE A 121 -6.52 4.04 19.20
C ILE A 121 -5.50 4.73 18.29
N TYR A 122 -4.55 3.96 17.72
CA TYR A 122 -3.49 4.46 16.86
C TYR A 122 -3.78 4.14 15.39
N GLY A 123 -3.18 4.93 14.50
CA GLY A 123 -3.38 4.73 13.07
C GLY A 123 -4.73 5.23 12.56
N TRP A 124 -5.19 4.64 11.49
CA TRP A 124 -6.43 5.05 10.83
C TRP A 124 -7.05 3.86 10.07
N SER A 125 -8.38 3.93 9.85
CA SER A 125 -9.10 3.00 8.99
C SER A 125 -8.79 1.52 9.31
N TRP A 126 -8.32 0.77 8.34
CA TRP A 126 -8.08 -0.68 8.40
C TRP A 126 -7.12 -1.11 9.52
N ASP A 127 -6.31 -0.20 10.07
CA ASP A 127 -5.44 -0.48 11.22
C ASP A 127 -6.24 -0.98 12.43
N PHE A 128 -7.50 -0.56 12.58
CA PHE A 128 -8.35 -0.97 13.69
C PHE A 128 -8.89 -2.41 13.60
N ILE A 129 -8.76 -3.04 12.44
CA ILE A 129 -9.28 -4.40 12.21
C ILE A 129 -8.25 -5.38 11.62
N PHE A 130 -7.09 -4.91 11.19
CA PHE A 130 -6.04 -5.76 10.62
C PHE A 130 -5.06 -6.21 11.70
N ILE A 131 -4.91 -7.54 11.84
CA ILE A 131 -3.95 -8.20 12.73
C ILE A 131 -2.78 -8.67 11.87
N PRO A 132 -1.55 -8.14 12.04
CA PRO A 132 -0.37 -8.60 11.30
C PRO A 132 -0.06 -10.08 11.58
N GLU A 133 0.57 -10.75 10.62
CA GLU A 133 1.01 -12.13 10.77
C GLU A 133 1.97 -12.28 11.96
N GLY A 134 1.70 -13.26 12.83
CA GLY A 134 2.46 -13.47 14.08
C GLY A 134 1.91 -12.71 15.28
N GLU A 135 0.99 -11.77 15.09
CA GLU A 135 0.37 -10.99 16.15
C GLU A 135 -1.02 -11.51 16.54
N THR A 136 -1.50 -11.05 17.70
CA THR A 136 -2.83 -11.36 18.22
C THR A 136 -3.70 -10.09 18.38
N LYS A 137 -3.14 -8.94 18.06
CA LYS A 137 -3.76 -7.63 18.22
C LYS A 137 -3.73 -6.88 16.89
N THR A 138 -4.70 -5.99 16.70
CA THR A 138 -4.75 -5.15 15.50
C THR A 138 -3.64 -4.11 15.48
N LEU A 139 -3.26 -3.65 14.27
CA LEU A 139 -2.30 -2.56 14.08
C LEU A 139 -2.67 -1.33 14.91
N GLY A 140 -3.95 -1.03 15.04
CA GLY A 140 -4.44 0.10 15.83
C GLY A 140 -4.12 0.06 17.32
N THR A 141 -3.60 -1.05 17.84
CA THR A 141 -3.16 -1.17 19.24
C THR A 141 -1.70 -0.79 19.46
N PHE A 142 -0.92 -0.66 18.39
CA PHE A 142 0.50 -0.36 18.44
C PHE A 142 0.75 1.13 18.15
N PRO A 143 1.62 1.81 18.94
CA PRO A 143 2.08 3.17 18.62
C PRO A 143 2.74 3.24 17.24
N ASP A 144 2.84 4.46 16.67
CA ASP A 144 3.36 4.67 15.32
C ASP A 144 4.77 4.11 15.09
N ASP A 145 5.65 4.24 16.10
CA ASP A 145 7.03 3.76 16.05
C ASP A 145 7.14 2.24 15.98
N GLU A 146 6.24 1.51 16.66
CA GLU A 146 6.16 0.05 16.60
C GLU A 146 5.38 -0.43 15.36
N ARG A 147 4.28 0.28 15.02
CA ARG A 147 3.38 -0.12 13.94
C ARG A 147 4.06 -0.17 12.58
N PHE A 148 5.00 0.73 12.31
CA PHE A 148 5.73 0.74 11.05
C PHE A 148 6.62 -0.49 10.83
N ASP A 149 7.03 -1.18 11.88
CA ASP A 149 7.86 -2.38 11.79
C ASP A 149 7.11 -3.60 11.25
N PHE A 150 5.77 -3.59 11.30
CA PHE A 150 4.94 -4.67 10.74
C PHE A 150 4.79 -4.59 9.21
N TRP A 151 5.05 -3.42 8.61
CA TRP A 151 4.94 -3.25 7.18
C TRP A 151 6.14 -3.84 6.44
N SER A 152 5.87 -4.55 5.34
CA SER A 152 6.94 -5.07 4.48
C SER A 152 7.82 -3.94 3.95
N SER A 153 9.13 -4.12 4.06
CA SER A 153 10.12 -3.19 3.49
C SER A 153 10.64 -3.64 2.11
N ASP A 154 10.08 -4.72 1.55
CA ASP A 154 10.64 -5.36 0.36
C ASP A 154 10.56 -4.50 -0.89
N ALA A 155 9.46 -3.76 -1.09
CA ALA A 155 9.32 -2.84 -2.21
C ALA A 155 10.43 -1.76 -2.19
N TYR A 156 10.67 -1.16 -1.02
CA TYR A 156 11.69 -0.13 -0.86
C TYR A 156 13.11 -0.67 -1.01
N LYS A 157 13.40 -1.87 -0.52
CA LYS A 157 14.71 -2.53 -0.69
C LYS A 157 15.00 -2.78 -2.17
N ARG A 158 14.05 -3.38 -2.89
CA ARG A 158 14.19 -3.67 -4.32
C ARG A 158 14.31 -2.39 -5.16
N LEU A 159 13.58 -1.34 -4.82
CA LEU A 159 13.74 -0.04 -5.46
C LEU A 159 15.15 0.51 -5.23
N ALA A 160 15.67 0.45 -3.99
CA ALA A 160 17.01 0.91 -3.66
C ALA A 160 18.09 0.14 -4.43
N GLU A 161 17.98 -1.19 -4.50
CA GLU A 161 18.89 -2.05 -5.30
C GLU A 161 18.87 -1.70 -6.80
N TYR A 162 17.67 -1.47 -7.34
CA TYR A 162 17.51 -1.07 -8.74
C TYR A 162 18.19 0.27 -9.02
N LEU A 163 17.99 1.28 -8.17
CA LEU A 163 18.57 2.60 -8.32
C LEU A 163 20.10 2.59 -8.13
N ASP A 164 20.62 1.81 -7.17
CA ASP A 164 22.07 1.64 -6.97
C ASP A 164 22.72 0.99 -8.20
N SER A 165 22.05 0.03 -8.83
CA SER A 165 22.56 -0.63 -10.05
C SER A 165 22.69 0.30 -11.25
N LYS A 166 21.91 1.39 -11.28
CA LYS A 166 21.97 2.40 -12.37
C LYS A 166 23.10 3.42 -12.20
N ASN A 167 23.58 3.58 -10.97
CA ASN A 167 24.66 4.52 -10.65
C ASN A 167 26.07 3.91 -10.83
N LYS A 168 26.13 2.62 -11.19
CA LYS A 168 27.38 1.88 -11.51
C LYS A 168 27.58 1.78 -13.01
#